data_e593d919c9c5e716820d79a5f27c6e45
#
_entry.id   e593d919c9c5e716820d79a5f27c6e45
#
_cell.length_a   1.000
_cell.length_b   1.000
_cell.length_c   1.000
_cell.angle_alpha   90.00
_cell.angle_beta   90.00
_cell.angle_gamma   90.00
#
_symmetry.space_group_name_H-M   'P 1'
#
loop_
_entity.id
_entity.type
_entity.pdbx_description
1 polymer ?
#
loop_
_entity_poly.entity_id
_entity_poly.type
_entity_poly.pdbx_seq_one_letter_code
_entity_poly.pdbx_strand_id
1 'polypeptide(L)'
;MKKPVFLLIILLIILSLLIFPNAFAKQGHMKLLAVKETESGYEGGIADLFLEIKPGSGRVFLETFPLTRTDTQMSTRFAKAIACDAIERDCDDVDFFYTITADSAIIAGPSAGASIAVLTVAMLEDIELEQSYAITGTINSGGLIGPVGGLKAKVEAAKKAGLKKVFIPSGELIVKADNSTTDLKNLSKGLGIEVAEASTLSEAVKGFTGREIRQKFKSIEISQEYTNTMKSLAKDLCDRSNKLKAEAKNLDYTVNYAANASSRGLWNDSDKISALRDNAQNLTIKGREAFERQAFYSSASYCFGANVEFSTLLLLAKNLSKEEALKETKKLTGEIADFRSEMEAFDKKTITDLEAYIAANERLTEAKESLAQALELLNKTNKTDRMARTLAYASERLNSANSWATFLGKSGKAFNLNKDVLKKSCQNKISEADERKQYVELYIPNTLDSIKHTIGKAGAELEKGNYELCLSTASKAKADVDMILSVFGVDAAQYQNIAERKLAIVKNNIARQADKGIFPILGYSYYEYANSLKESDVLSALLYSEYALELGNLDIYFKEADKPKRQIITERIDKKLFRELFGAFITGVLAGIFAAYFINKKYFTNKKINKKNAKLRKKK
;
A
#
# COMPACT_ATOMS: atom_id res chain seq x y z
N MET A 1 -54.56 -1.21 47.11
CA MET A 1 -53.73 -2.36 46.73
C MET A 1 -53.15 -2.30 45.30
N LYS A 2 -53.35 -1.25 44.55
CA LYS A 2 -52.82 -1.14 43.17
C LYS A 2 -51.52 -0.32 43.03
N LYS A 3 -51.16 0.52 44.03
CA LYS A 3 -50.02 1.41 43.96
C LYS A 3 -48.62 0.72 43.99
N PRO A 4 -48.31 -0.29 44.85
CA PRO A 4 -46.96 -0.85 44.90
C PRO A 4 -46.61 -1.73 43.69
N VAL A 5 -47.60 -2.43 43.08
CA VAL A 5 -47.38 -3.23 41.87
C VAL A 5 -47.11 -2.34 40.65
N PHE A 6 -47.80 -1.21 40.57
CA PHE A 6 -47.58 -0.23 39.50
C PHE A 6 -46.20 0.45 39.60
N LEU A 7 -45.75 0.74 40.82
CA LEU A 7 -44.42 1.29 41.05
C LEU A 7 -43.29 0.30 40.68
N LEU A 8 -43.51 -0.99 40.97
CA LEU A 8 -42.55 -2.05 40.63
C LEU A 8 -42.44 -2.25 39.10
N ILE A 9 -43.56 -2.18 38.39
CA ILE A 9 -43.57 -2.26 36.91
C ILE A 9 -42.87 -1.05 36.29
N ILE A 10 -43.10 0.15 36.81
CA ILE A 10 -42.38 1.36 36.36
C ILE A 10 -40.89 1.24 36.63
N LEU A 11 -40.48 0.74 37.80
CA LEU A 11 -39.06 0.54 38.14
C LEU A 11 -38.40 -0.48 37.22
N LEU A 12 -39.12 -1.59 36.87
CA LEU A 12 -38.62 -2.58 35.91
C LEU A 12 -38.54 -2.05 34.49
N ILE A 13 -39.45 -1.19 34.05
CA ILE A 13 -39.38 -0.50 32.76
C ILE A 13 -38.21 0.50 32.73
N ILE A 14 -38.02 1.29 33.81
CA ILE A 14 -36.89 2.20 33.93
C ILE A 14 -35.56 1.42 33.97
N LEU A 15 -35.50 0.32 34.70
CA LEU A 15 -34.32 -0.55 34.75
C LEU A 15 -34.05 -1.22 33.40
N SER A 16 -35.09 -1.62 32.65
CA SER A 16 -34.90 -2.15 31.29
C SER A 16 -34.42 -1.07 30.30
N LEU A 17 -34.85 0.19 30.44
CA LEU A 17 -34.36 1.32 29.64
C LEU A 17 -32.90 1.72 29.99
N LEU A 18 -32.46 1.43 31.22
CA LEU A 18 -31.09 1.67 31.67
C LEU A 18 -30.11 0.52 31.28
N ILE A 19 -30.66 -0.69 31.07
CA ILE A 19 -29.86 -1.90 30.70
C ILE A 19 -29.67 -2.03 29.20
N PHE A 20 -30.52 -1.41 28.36
CA PHE A 20 -30.28 -1.30 26.93
C PHE A 20 -29.50 -0.01 26.69
N PRO A 21 -28.15 -0.07 26.53
CA PRO A 21 -27.44 1.09 26.01
C PRO A 21 -28.10 1.40 24.68
N ASN A 22 -28.50 2.66 24.47
CA ASN A 22 -28.94 3.13 23.17
C ASN A 22 -27.80 2.82 22.18
N ALA A 23 -27.94 1.71 21.46
CA ALA A 23 -27.08 1.38 20.33
C ALA A 23 -27.49 2.33 19.17
N PHE A 24 -27.31 3.64 19.38
CA PHE A 24 -27.26 4.57 18.27
C PHE A 24 -26.01 4.21 17.50
N ALA A 25 -26.18 3.67 16.30
CA ALA A 25 -25.07 3.50 15.38
C ALA A 25 -24.44 4.88 15.22
N LYS A 26 -23.18 5.01 15.67
CA LYS A 26 -22.45 6.28 15.51
C LYS A 26 -22.23 6.48 14.03
N GLN A 27 -22.75 7.57 13.48
CA GLN A 27 -22.56 7.96 12.10
C GLN A 27 -21.57 9.12 12.03
N GLY A 28 -20.47 8.92 11.30
CA GLY A 28 -19.54 9.98 10.95
C GLY A 28 -19.96 10.68 9.66
N HIS A 29 -19.61 11.94 9.53
CA HIS A 29 -19.91 12.75 8.36
C HIS A 29 -18.74 13.65 8.00
N MET A 30 -18.53 13.88 6.69
CA MET A 30 -17.57 14.82 6.14
C MET A 30 -18.00 15.29 4.75
N LYS A 31 -17.72 16.55 4.40
CA LYS A 31 -17.89 17.07 3.05
C LYS A 31 -16.75 16.62 2.13
N LEU A 32 -17.10 16.18 0.93
CA LEU A 32 -16.17 15.85 -0.16
C LEU A 32 -16.12 16.98 -1.18
N LEU A 33 -14.94 17.16 -1.78
CA LEU A 33 -14.71 18.09 -2.86
C LEU A 33 -14.64 17.33 -4.19
N ALA A 34 -15.56 17.61 -5.09
CA ALA A 34 -15.66 17.00 -6.41
C ALA A 34 -15.43 18.04 -7.52
N VAL A 35 -15.15 17.56 -8.72
CA VAL A 35 -15.14 18.37 -9.94
C VAL A 35 -15.91 17.64 -11.03
N LYS A 36 -16.56 18.44 -11.88
CA LYS A 36 -17.20 18.01 -13.11
C LYS A 36 -16.46 18.69 -14.26
N GLU A 37 -16.12 17.93 -15.27
CA GLU A 37 -15.58 18.46 -16.51
C GLU A 37 -16.70 19.09 -17.34
N THR A 38 -16.43 20.27 -17.85
CA THR A 38 -17.33 21.05 -18.72
C THR A 38 -16.56 21.51 -19.93
N GLU A 39 -17.25 21.99 -20.97
CA GLU A 39 -16.62 22.55 -22.19
C GLU A 39 -15.67 23.73 -21.89
N SER A 40 -15.89 24.44 -20.78
CA SER A 40 -15.09 25.58 -20.33
C SER A 40 -14.04 25.24 -19.25
N GLY A 41 -13.82 23.95 -18.92
CA GLY A 41 -12.88 23.49 -17.89
C GLY A 41 -13.57 22.74 -16.74
N TYR A 42 -13.07 22.88 -15.53
CA TYR A 42 -13.59 22.19 -14.36
C TYR A 42 -14.57 23.06 -13.56
N GLU A 43 -15.76 22.53 -13.27
CA GLU A 43 -16.71 23.08 -12.30
C GLU A 43 -16.62 22.30 -11.00
N GLY A 44 -16.46 23.02 -9.87
CA GLY A 44 -16.38 22.43 -8.56
C GLY A 44 -17.76 22.11 -7.95
N GLY A 45 -17.85 20.98 -7.26
CA GLY A 45 -19.04 20.52 -6.56
C GLY A 45 -18.71 20.00 -5.15
N ILE A 46 -19.77 19.81 -4.37
CA ILE A 46 -19.71 19.23 -3.02
C ILE A 46 -20.50 17.93 -3.02
N ALA A 47 -20.00 16.96 -2.28
CA ALA A 47 -20.71 15.73 -1.94
C ALA A 47 -20.65 15.52 -0.44
N ASP A 48 -21.54 14.66 0.08
CA ASP A 48 -21.55 14.25 1.47
C ASP A 48 -21.06 12.81 1.60
N LEU A 49 -20.13 12.58 2.52
CA LEU A 49 -19.62 11.27 2.90
C LEU A 49 -20.12 10.94 4.30
N PHE A 50 -20.79 9.83 4.43
CA PHE A 50 -21.20 9.26 5.71
C PHE A 50 -20.49 7.93 5.93
N LEU A 51 -20.23 7.60 7.19
CA LEU A 51 -19.67 6.31 7.61
C LEU A 51 -20.38 5.80 8.85
N GLU A 52 -20.91 4.58 8.76
CA GLU A 52 -21.33 3.79 9.91
C GLU A 52 -20.39 2.60 10.09
N ILE A 53 -20.03 2.30 11.35
CA ILE A 53 -19.20 1.14 11.71
C ILE A 53 -20.03 0.24 12.61
N LYS A 54 -20.13 -1.05 12.25
CA LYS A 54 -20.91 -2.06 12.98
C LYS A 54 -20.04 -3.30 13.23
N PRO A 55 -20.32 -4.09 14.28
CA PRO A 55 -19.66 -5.38 14.48
C PRO A 55 -19.78 -6.25 13.22
N GLY A 56 -18.68 -6.87 12.77
CA GLY A 56 -18.65 -7.56 11.49
C GLY A 56 -17.42 -8.42 11.25
N SER A 57 -16.93 -8.40 10.03
CA SER A 57 -15.83 -9.25 9.56
C SER A 57 -14.84 -8.53 8.61
N GLY A 58 -14.70 -7.21 8.77
CA GLY A 58 -13.77 -6.39 7.99
C GLY A 58 -14.29 -5.96 6.62
N ARG A 59 -15.58 -6.16 6.32
CA ARG A 59 -16.15 -5.86 5.00
C ARG A 59 -16.40 -4.37 4.82
N VAL A 60 -16.30 -3.94 3.56
CA VAL A 60 -16.64 -2.58 3.11
C VAL A 60 -17.87 -2.65 2.24
N PHE A 61 -18.89 -1.91 2.63
CA PHE A 61 -20.11 -1.67 1.87
C PHE A 61 -20.09 -0.21 1.41
N LEU A 62 -20.40 0.01 0.15
CA LEU A 62 -20.47 1.35 -0.43
C LEU A 62 -21.80 1.55 -1.10
N GLU A 63 -22.56 2.51 -0.60
CA GLU A 63 -23.76 3.03 -1.22
C GLU A 63 -23.47 4.42 -1.82
N THR A 64 -23.92 4.64 -3.04
CA THR A 64 -23.71 5.92 -3.70
C THR A 64 -24.97 6.39 -4.41
N PHE A 65 -25.26 7.67 -4.29
CA PHE A 65 -26.28 8.36 -5.06
C PHE A 65 -25.71 9.68 -5.57
N PRO A 66 -25.61 9.81 -6.88
CA PRO A 66 -25.90 8.87 -7.97
C PRO A 66 -24.84 7.74 -8.11
N LEU A 67 -24.83 7.06 -9.27
CA LEU A 67 -23.90 5.96 -9.54
C LEU A 67 -22.43 6.38 -9.40
N THR A 68 -21.60 5.46 -8.95
CA THR A 68 -20.15 5.63 -8.89
C THR A 68 -19.41 4.71 -9.85
N ARG A 69 -18.22 5.10 -10.26
CA ARG A 69 -17.30 4.28 -11.05
C ARG A 69 -16.55 3.30 -10.14
N THR A 70 -15.94 2.30 -10.76
CA THR A 70 -15.14 1.27 -10.05
C THR A 70 -13.94 1.85 -9.29
N ASP A 71 -13.37 2.95 -9.80
CA ASP A 71 -12.25 3.66 -9.18
C ASP A 71 -12.60 4.15 -7.75
N THR A 72 -13.78 4.70 -7.53
CA THR A 72 -14.23 5.13 -6.19
C THR A 72 -14.40 3.95 -5.23
N GLN A 73 -14.87 2.78 -5.72
CA GLN A 73 -15.02 1.59 -4.90
C GLN A 73 -13.67 1.05 -4.42
N MET A 74 -12.66 1.00 -5.30
CA MET A 74 -11.33 0.53 -4.96
C MET A 74 -10.63 1.50 -4.02
N SER A 75 -10.72 2.81 -4.29
CA SER A 75 -10.19 3.87 -3.42
C SER A 75 -10.78 3.79 -1.99
N THR A 76 -12.08 3.52 -1.86
CA THR A 76 -12.74 3.36 -0.56
C THR A 76 -12.17 2.18 0.23
N ARG A 77 -11.99 1.02 -0.40
CA ARG A 77 -11.41 -0.17 0.25
C ARG A 77 -9.96 0.07 0.66
N PHE A 78 -9.19 0.68 -0.20
CA PHE A 78 -7.78 0.98 0.08
C PHE A 78 -7.66 2.03 1.19
N ALA A 79 -8.47 3.09 1.17
CA ALA A 79 -8.49 4.11 2.21
C ALA A 79 -8.83 3.53 3.60
N LYS A 80 -9.78 2.58 3.67
CA LYS A 80 -10.08 1.83 4.90
C LYS A 80 -8.86 1.05 5.38
N ALA A 81 -8.18 0.32 4.49
CA ALA A 81 -7.01 -0.48 4.86
C ALA A 81 -5.87 0.41 5.41
N ILE A 82 -5.59 1.52 4.74
CA ILE A 82 -4.58 2.51 5.18
C ILE A 82 -4.97 3.16 6.51
N ALA A 83 -6.25 3.48 6.72
CA ALA A 83 -6.71 4.04 7.99
C ALA A 83 -6.50 3.06 9.15
N CYS A 84 -6.87 1.79 8.98
CA CYS A 84 -6.67 0.75 9.99
C CYS A 84 -5.18 0.52 10.29
N ASP A 85 -4.34 0.50 9.25
CA ASP A 85 -2.88 0.37 9.38
C ASP A 85 -2.26 1.57 10.12
N ALA A 86 -2.72 2.80 9.83
CA ALA A 86 -2.20 4.01 10.44
C ALA A 86 -2.43 4.08 11.96
N ILE A 87 -3.49 3.46 12.47
CA ILE A 87 -3.79 3.37 13.91
C ILE A 87 -3.43 2.01 14.53
N GLU A 88 -2.76 1.15 13.77
CA GLU A 88 -2.32 -0.20 14.20
C GLU A 88 -3.49 -1.05 14.74
N ARG A 89 -4.69 -0.89 14.16
CA ARG A 89 -5.89 -1.62 14.54
C ARG A 89 -6.20 -2.74 13.55
N ASP A 90 -6.45 -3.95 14.09
CA ASP A 90 -7.11 -5.00 13.34
C ASP A 90 -8.59 -4.63 13.18
N CYS A 91 -8.99 -4.33 11.95
CA CYS A 91 -10.38 -3.94 11.64
C CYS A 91 -11.25 -5.11 11.16
N ASP A 92 -10.83 -6.35 11.39
CA ASP A 92 -11.58 -7.53 10.99
C ASP A 92 -12.77 -7.83 11.93
N ASP A 93 -12.89 -7.11 13.04
CA ASP A 93 -14.00 -7.23 13.99
C ASP A 93 -15.19 -6.32 13.68
N VAL A 94 -15.06 -5.43 12.66
CA VAL A 94 -16.09 -4.47 12.28
C VAL A 94 -16.30 -4.41 10.77
N ASP A 95 -17.54 -4.13 10.35
CA ASP A 95 -17.90 -3.82 8.97
C ASP A 95 -18.12 -2.31 8.80
N PHE A 96 -17.75 -1.79 7.63
CA PHE A 96 -17.77 -0.37 7.28
C PHE A 96 -18.85 -0.11 6.23
N PHE A 97 -19.77 0.82 6.51
CA PHE A 97 -20.84 1.22 5.60
C PHE A 97 -20.65 2.68 5.22
N TYR A 98 -20.09 2.90 4.02
CA TYR A 98 -19.90 4.22 3.46
C TYR A 98 -21.10 4.58 2.59
N THR A 99 -21.60 5.81 2.75
CA THR A 99 -22.63 6.38 1.86
C THR A 99 -22.09 7.69 1.30
N ILE A 100 -22.10 7.84 -0.03
CA ILE A 100 -21.68 9.07 -0.71
C ILE A 100 -22.87 9.60 -1.50
N THR A 101 -23.26 10.85 -1.23
CA THR A 101 -24.36 11.53 -1.93
C THR A 101 -23.87 12.82 -2.57
N ALA A 102 -24.22 13.04 -3.84
CA ALA A 102 -23.86 14.23 -4.57
C ALA A 102 -24.97 14.65 -5.53
N ASP A 103 -24.99 15.92 -5.90
CA ASP A 103 -25.93 16.48 -6.89
C ASP A 103 -25.50 16.24 -8.35
N SER A 104 -24.29 15.72 -8.57
CA SER A 104 -23.75 15.40 -9.90
C SER A 104 -24.24 14.04 -10.40
N ALA A 105 -24.31 13.85 -11.73
CA ALA A 105 -24.84 12.62 -12.32
C ALA A 105 -23.96 11.37 -12.07
N ILE A 106 -22.67 11.54 -11.88
CA ILE A 106 -21.70 10.44 -11.63
C ILE A 106 -20.66 10.92 -10.63
N ILE A 107 -20.35 10.06 -9.64
CA ILE A 107 -19.24 10.24 -8.71
C ILE A 107 -18.07 9.41 -9.25
N ALA A 108 -16.91 10.04 -9.43
CA ALA A 108 -15.73 9.38 -9.98
C ALA A 108 -14.44 9.94 -9.41
N GLY A 109 -13.41 9.09 -9.43
CA GLY A 109 -12.03 9.42 -9.11
C GLY A 109 -11.62 9.08 -7.66
N PRO A 110 -10.31 8.82 -7.44
CA PRO A 110 -9.74 8.46 -6.15
C PRO A 110 -9.53 9.66 -5.22
N SER A 111 -9.93 10.87 -5.62
CA SER A 111 -9.65 12.12 -4.90
C SER A 111 -10.36 12.24 -3.53
N ALA A 112 -11.33 11.37 -3.26
CA ALA A 112 -11.96 11.23 -1.95
C ALA A 112 -11.18 10.34 -0.98
N GLY A 113 -10.12 9.66 -1.43
CA GLY A 113 -9.38 8.67 -0.62
C GLY A 113 -8.86 9.24 0.70
N ALA A 114 -8.29 10.44 0.68
CA ALA A 114 -7.84 11.11 1.90
C ALA A 114 -8.99 11.42 2.86
N SER A 115 -10.14 11.89 2.36
CA SER A 115 -11.33 12.15 3.16
C SER A 115 -11.88 10.88 3.81
N ILE A 116 -11.97 9.80 3.04
CA ILE A 116 -12.43 8.49 3.52
C ILE A 116 -11.51 7.96 4.62
N ALA A 117 -10.19 8.07 4.43
CA ALA A 117 -9.21 7.63 5.42
C ALA A 117 -9.28 8.46 6.72
N VAL A 118 -9.39 9.81 6.62
CA VAL A 118 -9.54 10.70 7.78
C VAL A 118 -10.82 10.38 8.55
N LEU A 119 -11.96 10.25 7.86
CA LEU A 119 -13.23 9.91 8.51
C LEU A 119 -13.18 8.53 9.17
N THR A 120 -12.53 7.55 8.52
CA THR A 120 -12.37 6.20 9.07
C THR A 120 -11.56 6.21 10.36
N VAL A 121 -10.42 6.90 10.37
CA VAL A 121 -9.61 7.08 11.60
C VAL A 121 -10.43 7.74 12.70
N ALA A 122 -11.10 8.84 12.39
CA ALA A 122 -11.89 9.59 13.37
C ALA A 122 -12.98 8.73 14.00
N MET A 123 -13.68 7.91 13.20
CA MET A 123 -14.73 7.01 13.66
C MET A 123 -14.18 5.85 14.51
N LEU A 124 -13.03 5.29 14.14
CA LEU A 124 -12.39 4.19 14.87
C LEU A 124 -11.80 4.63 16.21
N GLU A 125 -11.26 5.85 16.26
CA GLU A 125 -10.62 6.45 17.45
C GLU A 125 -11.60 7.29 18.32
N ASP A 126 -12.87 7.35 17.91
CA ASP A 126 -13.90 8.15 18.59
C ASP A 126 -13.55 9.65 18.72
N ILE A 127 -13.08 10.23 17.60
CA ILE A 127 -12.66 11.64 17.51
C ILE A 127 -13.67 12.42 16.66
N GLU A 128 -14.08 13.59 17.15
CA GLU A 128 -14.93 14.50 16.39
C GLU A 128 -14.10 15.27 15.35
N LEU A 129 -14.61 15.37 14.13
CA LEU A 129 -14.04 16.17 13.05
C LEU A 129 -14.65 17.55 12.98
N GLU A 130 -13.83 18.56 12.70
CA GLU A 130 -14.30 19.92 12.43
C GLU A 130 -15.09 19.94 11.10
N GLN A 131 -16.40 20.12 11.17
CA GLN A 131 -17.32 20.03 10.04
C GLN A 131 -17.19 21.16 9.03
N SER A 132 -16.53 22.26 9.39
CA SER A 132 -16.25 23.39 8.49
C SER A 132 -14.97 23.19 7.66
N TYR A 133 -14.30 22.02 7.79
CA TYR A 133 -13.10 21.68 7.05
C TYR A 133 -13.39 20.59 6.01
N ALA A 134 -12.63 20.60 4.92
CA ALA A 134 -12.60 19.52 3.94
C ALA A 134 -11.17 19.18 3.55
N ILE A 135 -10.98 18.00 2.98
CA ILE A 135 -9.71 17.57 2.40
C ILE A 135 -9.97 16.96 1.02
N THR A 136 -9.06 17.16 0.09
CA THR A 136 -9.02 16.42 -1.16
C THR A 136 -7.62 15.87 -1.37
N GLY A 137 -7.53 14.66 -1.88
CA GLY A 137 -6.27 13.98 -2.11
C GLY A 137 -6.51 12.49 -2.35
N THR A 138 -5.66 11.87 -3.14
CA THR A 138 -5.59 10.40 -3.15
C THR A 138 -4.97 9.93 -1.84
N ILE A 139 -5.22 8.68 -1.47
CA ILE A 139 -4.47 8.03 -0.38
C ILE A 139 -3.59 6.95 -0.96
N ASN A 140 -2.32 6.93 -0.57
CA ASN A 140 -1.32 6.00 -1.06
C ASN A 140 -0.76 5.15 0.07
N SER A 141 0.03 4.14 -0.28
CA SER A 141 0.73 3.28 0.68
C SER A 141 1.51 4.13 1.70
N GLY A 142 1.59 3.65 2.94
CA GLY A 142 2.19 4.41 4.04
C GLY A 142 1.39 5.63 4.52
N GLY A 143 0.16 5.85 4.02
CA GLY A 143 -0.68 6.98 4.40
C GLY A 143 -0.29 8.29 3.74
N LEU A 144 0.45 8.26 2.64
CA LEU A 144 0.80 9.44 1.84
C LEU A 144 -0.46 10.00 1.16
N ILE A 145 -0.67 11.31 1.26
CA ILE A 145 -1.72 12.03 0.53
C ILE A 145 -1.13 12.49 -0.81
N GLY A 146 -1.69 11.96 -1.89
CA GLY A 146 -1.21 12.21 -3.24
C GLY A 146 -2.04 13.21 -4.03
N PRO A 147 -1.49 13.67 -5.15
CA PRO A 147 -2.02 14.74 -5.99
C PRO A 147 -3.41 14.47 -6.56
N VAL A 148 -4.13 15.57 -6.87
CA VAL A 148 -5.46 15.52 -7.47
C VAL A 148 -5.70 16.71 -8.42
N GLY A 149 -6.52 16.51 -9.43
CA GLY A 149 -6.89 17.57 -10.36
C GLY A 149 -7.99 18.50 -9.85
N GLY A 150 -8.12 19.62 -10.55
CA GLY A 150 -9.22 20.56 -10.36
C GLY A 150 -9.19 21.34 -9.03
N LEU A 151 -8.03 21.53 -8.41
CA LEU A 151 -7.89 22.13 -7.09
C LEU A 151 -8.49 23.54 -7.00
N LYS A 152 -8.31 24.38 -8.03
CA LYS A 152 -8.92 25.70 -8.07
C LYS A 152 -10.43 25.62 -7.92
N ALA A 153 -11.09 24.83 -8.77
CA ALA A 153 -12.54 24.63 -8.75
C ALA A 153 -13.04 24.03 -7.44
N LYS A 154 -12.28 23.11 -6.85
CA LYS A 154 -12.57 22.51 -5.54
C LYS A 154 -12.53 23.53 -4.40
N VAL A 155 -11.52 24.41 -4.37
CA VAL A 155 -11.41 25.49 -3.37
C VAL A 155 -12.55 26.50 -3.50
N GLU A 156 -12.90 26.88 -4.73
CA GLU A 156 -14.03 27.76 -5.03
C GLU A 156 -15.36 27.15 -4.58
N ALA A 157 -15.58 25.85 -4.84
CA ALA A 157 -16.78 25.12 -4.39
C ALA A 157 -16.84 25.01 -2.85
N ALA A 158 -15.71 24.75 -2.21
CA ALA A 158 -15.62 24.73 -0.75
C ALA A 158 -16.05 26.06 -0.13
N LYS A 159 -15.61 27.18 -0.70
CA LYS A 159 -16.03 28.51 -0.25
C LYS A 159 -17.52 28.74 -0.45
N LYS A 160 -18.07 28.38 -1.62
CA LYS A 160 -19.53 28.48 -1.89
C LYS A 160 -20.36 27.67 -0.89
N ALA A 161 -19.84 26.53 -0.44
CA ALA A 161 -20.47 25.67 0.58
C ALA A 161 -20.28 26.15 2.02
N GLY A 162 -19.64 27.30 2.25
CA GLY A 162 -19.43 27.87 3.58
C GLY A 162 -18.31 27.21 4.39
N LEU A 163 -17.46 26.41 3.76
CA LEU A 163 -16.31 25.83 4.44
C LEU A 163 -15.27 26.89 4.77
N LYS A 164 -14.58 26.70 5.88
CA LYS A 164 -13.56 27.64 6.39
C LYS A 164 -12.15 27.24 5.95
N LYS A 165 -11.89 25.93 5.78
CA LYS A 165 -10.56 25.41 5.48
C LYS A 165 -10.61 24.21 4.54
N VAL A 166 -9.64 24.16 3.63
CA VAL A 166 -9.41 23.03 2.71
C VAL A 166 -7.98 22.55 2.87
N PHE A 167 -7.81 21.25 3.13
CA PHE A 167 -6.52 20.59 3.03
C PHE A 167 -6.32 20.05 1.61
N ILE A 168 -5.14 20.30 1.07
CA ILE A 168 -4.71 19.84 -0.25
C ILE A 168 -3.41 19.04 -0.13
N PRO A 169 -3.06 18.20 -1.12
CA PRO A 169 -1.76 17.53 -1.13
C PRO A 169 -0.60 18.52 -1.10
N SER A 170 0.49 18.14 -0.45
CA SER A 170 1.67 19.00 -0.36
C SER A 170 2.37 19.14 -1.71
N GLY A 171 2.82 20.36 -2.03
CA GLY A 171 3.46 20.72 -3.30
C GLY A 171 2.49 21.27 -4.35
N GLU A 172 1.18 21.29 -4.07
CA GLU A 172 0.15 21.71 -5.03
C GLU A 172 -0.40 23.13 -4.79
N LEU A 173 0.31 23.98 -4.08
CA LEU A 173 -0.07 25.39 -3.92
C LEU A 173 -0.01 26.19 -5.22
N ILE A 174 0.82 25.78 -6.16
CA ILE A 174 0.92 26.37 -7.51
C ILE A 174 0.39 25.38 -8.51
N VAL A 175 -0.76 25.65 -9.08
CA VAL A 175 -1.42 24.77 -10.05
C VAL A 175 -1.30 25.36 -11.46
N LYS A 176 -0.78 24.55 -12.38
CA LYS A 176 -0.74 24.87 -13.82
C LYS A 176 -1.89 24.16 -14.53
N ALA A 177 -2.76 24.91 -15.18
CA ALA A 177 -3.84 24.38 -16.00
C ALA A 177 -3.99 25.28 -17.26
N ASP A 178 -4.05 24.69 -18.44
CA ASP A 178 -4.35 25.34 -19.72
C ASP A 178 -3.69 26.71 -19.90
N ASN A 179 -2.39 26.80 -19.98
CA ASN A 179 -1.64 28.07 -20.11
C ASN A 179 -1.81 29.08 -18.96
N SER A 180 -2.48 28.74 -17.87
CA SER A 180 -2.62 29.59 -16.69
C SER A 180 -1.96 28.96 -15.48
N THR A 181 -1.30 29.78 -14.66
CA THR A 181 -0.75 29.37 -13.37
C THR A 181 -1.58 30.02 -12.28
N THR A 182 -2.13 29.22 -11.38
CA THR A 182 -2.92 29.69 -10.23
C THR A 182 -2.15 29.45 -8.94
N ASP A 183 -1.89 30.50 -8.19
CA ASP A 183 -1.43 30.42 -6.80
C ASP A 183 -2.65 30.27 -5.89
N LEU A 184 -2.84 29.06 -5.36
CA LEU A 184 -3.96 28.73 -4.48
C LEU A 184 -3.92 29.50 -3.16
N LYS A 185 -2.75 29.88 -2.68
CA LYS A 185 -2.61 30.68 -1.46
C LYS A 185 -3.13 32.10 -1.66
N ASN A 186 -2.86 32.71 -2.80
CA ASN A 186 -3.38 34.03 -3.15
C ASN A 186 -4.87 33.97 -3.47
N LEU A 187 -5.31 32.96 -4.20
CA LEU A 187 -6.72 32.72 -4.49
C LEU A 187 -7.52 32.56 -3.18
N SER A 188 -7.05 31.75 -2.26
CA SER A 188 -7.74 31.48 -0.98
C SER A 188 -7.89 32.72 -0.11
N LYS A 189 -6.87 33.58 -0.08
CA LYS A 189 -6.95 34.88 0.60
C LYS A 189 -8.03 35.77 0.00
N GLY A 190 -8.10 35.85 -1.34
CA GLY A 190 -9.14 36.63 -2.04
C GLY A 190 -10.55 36.12 -1.79
N LEU A 191 -10.71 34.80 -1.63
CA LEU A 191 -11.99 34.16 -1.33
C LEU A 191 -12.35 34.18 0.17
N GLY A 192 -11.40 34.44 1.06
CA GLY A 192 -11.60 34.35 2.52
C GLY A 192 -11.86 32.91 2.98
N ILE A 193 -11.10 31.95 2.48
CA ILE A 193 -11.04 30.54 2.92
C ILE A 193 -9.58 30.18 3.16
N GLU A 194 -9.29 29.33 4.13
CA GLU A 194 -7.93 28.86 4.38
C GLU A 194 -7.60 27.65 3.50
N VAL A 195 -6.43 27.65 2.85
CA VAL A 195 -5.87 26.48 2.18
C VAL A 195 -4.59 26.07 2.90
N ALA A 196 -4.53 24.81 3.32
CA ALA A 196 -3.39 24.22 4.02
C ALA A 196 -2.94 22.92 3.30
N GLU A 197 -1.65 22.65 3.32
CA GLU A 197 -1.11 21.41 2.78
C GLU A 197 -1.12 20.30 3.84
N ALA A 198 -1.32 19.06 3.39
CA ALA A 198 -1.13 17.86 4.18
C ALA A 198 -0.41 16.80 3.35
N SER A 199 0.72 16.29 3.84
CA SER A 199 1.51 15.25 3.18
C SER A 199 1.05 13.84 3.57
N THR A 200 0.51 13.69 4.78
CA THR A 200 0.19 12.38 5.35
C THR A 200 -1.18 12.37 6.01
N LEU A 201 -1.76 11.16 6.14
CA LEU A 201 -2.99 10.93 6.89
C LEU A 201 -2.88 11.44 8.33
N SER A 202 -1.72 11.27 8.98
CA SER A 202 -1.49 11.76 10.35
C SER A 202 -1.56 13.29 10.43
N GLU A 203 -0.92 13.99 9.49
CA GLU A 203 -1.00 15.46 9.40
C GLU A 203 -2.42 15.92 9.13
N ALA A 204 -3.16 15.24 8.25
CA ALA A 204 -4.55 15.57 7.96
C ALA A 204 -5.43 15.39 9.20
N VAL A 205 -5.37 14.24 9.89
CA VAL A 205 -6.14 14.01 11.13
C VAL A 205 -5.80 15.06 12.19
N LYS A 206 -4.51 15.37 12.39
CA LYS A 206 -4.09 16.45 13.30
C LYS A 206 -4.69 17.80 12.89
N GLY A 207 -4.72 18.09 11.58
CA GLY A 207 -5.29 19.32 11.05
C GLY A 207 -6.80 19.47 11.31
N PHE A 208 -7.56 18.36 11.27
CA PHE A 208 -9.01 18.34 11.53
C PHE A 208 -9.38 18.32 13.02
N THR A 209 -8.52 17.73 13.85
CA THR A 209 -8.89 17.37 15.24
C THR A 209 -8.01 18.01 16.30
N GLY A 210 -6.86 18.54 15.91
CA GLY A 210 -5.79 18.98 16.84
C GLY A 210 -5.07 17.80 17.53
N ARG A 211 -5.46 16.54 17.28
CA ARG A 211 -4.88 15.35 17.92
C ARG A 211 -3.92 14.66 16.98
N GLU A 212 -2.79 14.23 17.50
CA GLU A 212 -1.86 13.37 16.75
C GLU A 212 -2.32 11.92 16.83
N ILE A 213 -2.40 11.23 15.67
CA ILE A 213 -2.41 9.78 15.64
C ILE A 213 -1.06 9.36 16.24
N ARG A 214 -1.08 8.47 17.23
CA ARG A 214 0.13 8.04 17.94
C ARG A 214 1.08 7.33 16.97
N GLN A 215 1.98 8.09 16.38
CA GLN A 215 3.13 7.56 15.66
C GLN A 215 4.39 7.96 16.45
N LYS A 216 4.76 7.14 17.42
CA LYS A 216 6.11 7.22 18.01
C LYS A 216 7.05 6.51 17.06
N PHE A 217 7.61 7.26 16.13
CA PHE A 217 8.68 6.73 15.27
C PHE A 217 9.97 6.61 16.09
N LYS A 218 10.44 5.39 16.25
CA LYS A 218 11.84 5.14 16.54
C LYS A 218 12.64 5.39 15.27
N SER A 219 13.95 5.63 15.43
CA SER A 219 14.87 5.60 14.28
C SER A 219 14.74 4.25 13.55
N ILE A 220 14.95 4.22 12.23
CA ILE A 220 15.04 2.94 11.52
C ILE A 220 16.15 2.12 12.18
N GLU A 221 15.78 1.09 12.92
CA GLU A 221 16.73 0.07 13.35
C GLU A 221 16.80 -0.98 12.25
N ILE A 222 17.82 -0.84 11.40
CA ILE A 222 18.12 -1.84 10.38
C ILE A 222 18.60 -3.09 11.12
N SER A 223 17.91 -4.22 10.91
CA SER A 223 18.34 -5.46 11.54
C SER A 223 19.78 -5.80 11.13
N GLN A 224 20.60 -6.24 12.10
CA GLN A 224 21.99 -6.65 11.83
C GLN A 224 22.03 -7.79 10.81
N GLU A 225 21.02 -8.66 10.83
CA GLU A 225 20.88 -9.78 9.88
C GLU A 225 20.71 -9.27 8.44
N TYR A 226 19.84 -8.26 8.20
CA TYR A 226 19.71 -7.64 6.89
C TYR A 226 21.02 -6.97 6.46
N THR A 227 21.59 -6.16 7.34
CA THR A 227 22.84 -5.43 7.04
C THR A 227 23.94 -6.38 6.64
N ASN A 228 24.13 -7.48 7.40
CA ASN A 228 25.15 -8.47 7.10
C ASN A 228 24.88 -9.19 5.77
N THR A 229 23.63 -9.59 5.52
CA THR A 229 23.24 -10.28 4.29
C THR A 229 23.41 -9.36 3.08
N MET A 230 22.94 -8.11 3.16
CA MET A 230 23.06 -7.15 2.07
C MET A 230 24.50 -6.72 1.82
N LYS A 231 25.31 -6.60 2.89
CA LYS A 231 26.75 -6.35 2.78
C LYS A 231 27.47 -7.51 2.09
N SER A 232 27.14 -8.76 2.43
CA SER A 232 27.69 -9.95 1.75
C SER A 232 27.31 -9.95 0.27
N LEU A 233 26.02 -9.75 -0.05
CA LEU A 233 25.53 -9.68 -1.43
C LEU A 233 26.26 -8.59 -2.24
N ALA A 234 26.39 -7.39 -1.67
CA ALA A 234 27.12 -6.29 -2.33
C ALA A 234 28.59 -6.64 -2.55
N LYS A 235 29.23 -7.24 -1.54
CA LYS A 235 30.62 -7.68 -1.62
C LYS A 235 30.81 -8.72 -2.73
N ASP A 236 29.94 -9.74 -2.78
CA ASP A 236 30.05 -10.83 -3.77
C ASP A 236 29.90 -10.30 -5.21
N LEU A 237 28.93 -9.38 -5.44
CA LEU A 237 28.75 -8.75 -6.75
C LEU A 237 29.94 -7.84 -7.13
N CYS A 238 30.51 -7.10 -6.18
CA CYS A 238 31.66 -6.22 -6.43
C CYS A 238 32.96 -7.02 -6.58
N ASP A 239 33.15 -8.11 -5.84
CA ASP A 239 34.29 -9.03 -6.03
C ASP A 239 34.23 -9.70 -7.40
N ARG A 240 33.02 -10.09 -7.86
CA ARG A 240 32.79 -10.55 -9.22
C ARG A 240 33.18 -9.47 -10.25
N SER A 241 32.79 -8.22 -10.03
CA SER A 241 33.17 -7.10 -10.90
C SER A 241 34.68 -6.98 -11.03
N ASN A 242 35.41 -7.07 -9.90
CA ASN A 242 36.87 -7.02 -9.89
C ASN A 242 37.50 -8.20 -10.64
N LYS A 243 36.93 -9.41 -10.51
CA LYS A 243 37.36 -10.61 -11.23
C LYS A 243 37.17 -10.44 -12.75
N LEU A 244 35.95 -10.07 -13.17
CA LEU A 244 35.63 -9.85 -14.58
C LEU A 244 36.50 -8.72 -15.20
N LYS A 245 36.78 -7.66 -14.43
CA LYS A 245 37.69 -6.59 -14.83
C LYS A 245 39.11 -7.11 -15.07
N ALA A 246 39.63 -7.97 -14.18
CA ALA A 246 40.96 -8.58 -14.36
C ALA A 246 41.02 -9.48 -15.59
N GLU A 247 39.99 -10.28 -15.83
CA GLU A 247 39.88 -11.12 -17.02
C GLU A 247 39.79 -10.26 -18.30
N ALA A 248 39.01 -9.18 -18.30
CA ALA A 248 38.85 -8.28 -19.43
C ALA A 248 40.13 -7.50 -19.74
N LYS A 249 40.97 -7.18 -18.73
CA LYS A 249 42.24 -6.47 -18.93
C LYS A 249 43.28 -7.29 -19.73
N ASN A 250 43.24 -8.61 -19.57
CA ASN A 250 44.20 -9.53 -20.19
C ASN A 250 43.82 -9.94 -21.63
N LEU A 251 42.67 -9.46 -22.14
CA LEU A 251 42.22 -9.78 -23.48
C LEU A 251 42.73 -8.75 -24.47
N ASP A 252 43.40 -9.25 -25.52
CA ASP A 252 43.76 -8.46 -26.69
C ASP A 252 42.57 -8.36 -27.63
N TYR A 253 41.81 -7.28 -27.51
CA TYR A 253 40.60 -7.03 -28.32
C TYR A 253 40.95 -6.75 -29.81
N THR A 254 42.21 -6.50 -30.12
CA THR A 254 42.65 -6.12 -31.49
C THR A 254 42.83 -7.34 -32.40
N VAL A 255 43.23 -8.49 -31.85
CA VAL A 255 43.57 -9.68 -32.64
C VAL A 255 42.35 -10.48 -33.12
N ASN A 256 41.31 -10.62 -32.31
CA ASN A 256 40.18 -11.46 -32.66
C ASN A 256 39.07 -10.76 -33.46
N TYR A 257 38.95 -9.44 -33.35
CA TYR A 257 37.99 -8.64 -34.11
C TYR A 257 38.46 -8.29 -35.51
N ALA A 258 39.78 -8.10 -35.68
CA ALA A 258 40.41 -7.75 -36.96
C ALA A 258 40.43 -8.91 -37.96
N ALA A 259 40.40 -10.18 -37.50
CA ALA A 259 40.50 -11.35 -38.39
C ALA A 259 39.24 -11.58 -39.25
N ASN A 260 38.09 -11.03 -38.87
CA ASN A 260 36.80 -11.22 -39.59
C ASN A 260 36.20 -9.90 -40.12
N ALA A 261 36.81 -8.76 -39.88
CA ALA A 261 36.34 -7.44 -40.35
C ALA A 261 36.93 -7.11 -41.74
N SER A 262 36.39 -7.77 -42.78
CA SER A 262 36.57 -7.21 -44.13
C SER A 262 35.85 -5.87 -44.25
N SER A 263 36.62 -4.78 -44.08
CA SER A 263 36.53 -3.50 -44.80
C SER A 263 35.33 -2.59 -44.68
N ARG A 264 34.48 -2.62 -43.64
CA ARG A 264 33.49 -1.52 -43.39
C ARG A 264 33.13 -1.37 -41.93
N GLY A 265 33.89 -0.57 -41.15
CA GLY A 265 33.39 -0.14 -39.83
C GLY A 265 34.38 -0.18 -38.67
N LEU A 266 35.68 -0.31 -38.88
CA LEU A 266 36.72 -0.45 -37.83
C LEU A 266 36.75 0.66 -36.78
N TRP A 267 36.38 1.89 -37.12
CA TRP A 267 36.35 3.02 -36.19
C TRP A 267 35.17 2.95 -35.19
N ASN A 268 34.04 2.37 -35.60
CA ASN A 268 32.82 2.33 -34.80
C ASN A 268 32.85 1.24 -33.70
N ASP A 269 33.66 0.20 -33.85
CA ASP A 269 33.69 -0.94 -32.90
C ASP A 269 34.72 -0.72 -31.78
N SER A 270 35.85 -0.07 -32.07
CA SER A 270 36.84 0.37 -31.07
C SER A 270 36.22 1.35 -30.06
N ASP A 271 35.43 2.30 -30.54
CA ASP A 271 34.76 3.30 -29.69
C ASP A 271 33.71 2.64 -28.80
N LYS A 272 32.98 1.66 -29.30
CA LYS A 272 31.98 0.89 -28.49
C LYS A 272 32.65 0.07 -27.38
N ILE A 273 33.76 -0.62 -27.68
CA ILE A 273 34.52 -1.40 -26.70
C ILE A 273 35.09 -0.49 -25.62
N SER A 274 35.66 0.67 -26.01
CA SER A 274 36.13 1.68 -25.06
C SER A 274 35.01 2.19 -24.17
N ALA A 275 33.86 2.56 -24.77
CA ALA A 275 32.69 3.04 -24.01
C ALA A 275 32.15 2.00 -23.02
N LEU A 276 32.08 0.71 -23.40
CA LEU A 276 31.67 -0.38 -22.49
C LEU A 276 32.67 -0.51 -21.33
N ARG A 277 33.97 -0.46 -21.61
CA ARG A 277 35.02 -0.54 -20.59
C ARG A 277 34.95 0.63 -19.61
N ASP A 278 34.84 1.85 -20.13
CA ASP A 278 34.80 3.08 -19.33
C ASP A 278 33.55 3.10 -18.45
N ASN A 279 32.41 2.70 -19.01
CA ASN A 279 31.14 2.56 -18.24
C ASN A 279 31.27 1.50 -17.14
N ALA A 280 31.83 0.32 -17.44
CA ALA A 280 32.06 -0.73 -16.44
C ALA A 280 32.98 -0.27 -15.31
N GLN A 281 34.06 0.47 -15.65
CA GLN A 281 34.98 1.02 -14.65
C GLN A 281 34.30 2.07 -13.77
N ASN A 282 33.55 2.99 -14.37
CA ASN A 282 32.80 4.02 -13.64
C ASN A 282 31.79 3.39 -12.68
N LEU A 283 31.02 2.38 -13.13
CA LEU A 283 30.10 1.64 -12.29
C LEU A 283 30.82 0.90 -11.14
N THR A 284 32.00 0.32 -11.39
CA THR A 284 32.81 -0.33 -10.34
C THR A 284 33.25 0.69 -9.28
N ILE A 285 33.66 1.92 -9.69
CA ILE A 285 34.02 2.99 -8.76
C ILE A 285 32.82 3.40 -7.92
N LYS A 286 31.68 3.69 -8.55
CA LYS A 286 30.43 4.03 -7.85
C LYS A 286 29.99 2.93 -6.88
N GLY A 287 30.15 1.66 -7.28
CA GLY A 287 29.85 0.50 -6.42
C GLY A 287 30.71 0.49 -5.15
N ARG A 288 32.02 0.73 -5.29
CA ARG A 288 32.93 0.81 -4.14
C ARG A 288 32.59 1.99 -3.23
N GLU A 289 32.40 3.18 -3.79
CA GLU A 289 32.04 4.38 -3.02
C GLU A 289 30.73 4.20 -2.25
N ALA A 290 29.73 3.55 -2.87
CA ALA A 290 28.48 3.22 -2.21
C ALA A 290 28.69 2.21 -1.06
N PHE A 291 29.58 1.22 -1.25
CA PHE A 291 29.94 0.25 -0.22
C PHE A 291 30.58 0.91 1.00
N GLU A 292 31.52 1.81 0.77
CA GLU A 292 32.21 2.59 1.81
C GLU A 292 31.23 3.46 2.62
N ARG A 293 30.20 4.00 1.96
CA ARG A 293 29.09 4.73 2.61
C ARG A 293 28.04 3.83 3.25
N GLN A 294 28.23 2.53 3.26
CA GLN A 294 27.28 1.51 3.76
C GLN A 294 25.93 1.49 3.00
N ALA A 295 25.88 2.06 1.80
CA ALA A 295 24.75 1.96 0.90
C ALA A 295 24.89 0.65 0.09
N PHE A 296 24.57 -0.48 0.75
CA PHE A 296 24.92 -1.80 0.22
C PHE A 296 24.07 -2.21 -0.97
N TYR A 297 22.79 -1.85 -1.00
CA TYR A 297 21.94 -2.12 -2.17
C TYR A 297 22.40 -1.31 -3.38
N SER A 298 22.72 -0.02 -3.19
CA SER A 298 23.23 0.84 -4.25
C SER A 298 24.57 0.30 -4.77
N SER A 299 25.45 -0.15 -3.86
CA SER A 299 26.71 -0.82 -4.21
C SER A 299 26.47 -2.06 -5.07
N ALA A 300 25.58 -2.95 -4.63
CA ALA A 300 25.18 -4.15 -5.37
C ALA A 300 24.63 -3.82 -6.77
N SER A 301 23.80 -2.77 -6.88
CA SER A 301 23.22 -2.33 -8.14
C SER A 301 24.27 -1.82 -9.13
N TYR A 302 25.21 -0.98 -8.67
CA TYR A 302 26.31 -0.50 -9.51
C TYR A 302 27.25 -1.64 -9.93
N CYS A 303 27.62 -2.53 -9.01
CA CYS A 303 28.48 -3.67 -9.33
C CYS A 303 27.78 -4.68 -10.27
N PHE A 304 26.49 -4.89 -10.14
CA PHE A 304 25.70 -5.67 -11.10
C PHE A 304 25.78 -5.06 -12.51
N GLY A 305 25.59 -3.74 -12.63
CA GLY A 305 25.75 -3.05 -13.91
C GLY A 305 27.16 -3.22 -14.49
N ALA A 306 28.20 -3.08 -13.66
CA ALA A 306 29.58 -3.31 -14.08
C ALA A 306 29.80 -4.76 -14.56
N ASN A 307 29.22 -5.75 -13.87
CA ASN A 307 29.32 -7.16 -14.24
C ASN A 307 28.72 -7.41 -15.63
N VAL A 308 27.54 -6.82 -15.92
CA VAL A 308 26.92 -6.92 -17.25
C VAL A 308 27.83 -6.38 -18.35
N GLU A 309 28.43 -5.19 -18.14
CA GLU A 309 29.32 -4.57 -19.13
C GLU A 309 30.62 -5.37 -19.31
N PHE A 310 31.28 -5.82 -18.24
CA PHE A 310 32.47 -6.68 -18.35
C PHE A 310 32.16 -8.06 -18.95
N SER A 311 31.06 -8.70 -18.55
CA SER A 311 30.62 -9.97 -19.14
C SER A 311 30.32 -9.82 -20.63
N THR A 312 29.75 -8.67 -21.04
CA THR A 312 29.54 -8.36 -22.46
C THR A 312 30.88 -8.27 -23.21
N LEU A 313 31.86 -7.54 -22.66
CA LEU A 313 33.23 -7.43 -23.23
C LEU A 313 33.86 -8.81 -23.39
N LEU A 314 33.79 -9.67 -22.38
CA LEU A 314 34.35 -11.01 -22.42
C LEU A 314 33.71 -11.90 -23.49
N LEU A 315 32.36 -11.81 -23.67
CA LEU A 315 31.64 -12.55 -24.69
C LEU A 315 31.97 -12.03 -26.11
N LEU A 316 32.12 -10.71 -26.27
CA LEU A 316 32.58 -10.11 -27.54
C LEU A 316 33.98 -10.58 -27.92
N ALA A 317 34.91 -10.61 -26.95
CA ALA A 317 36.27 -11.08 -27.18
C ALA A 317 36.35 -12.58 -27.52
N LYS A 318 35.44 -13.40 -26.94
CA LYS A 318 35.34 -14.83 -27.29
C LYS A 318 34.82 -15.08 -28.70
N ASN A 319 34.15 -14.11 -29.31
CA ASN A 319 33.58 -14.18 -30.66
C ASN A 319 32.82 -15.50 -30.90
N LEU A 320 31.84 -15.80 -30.03
CA LEU A 320 31.13 -17.08 -30.03
C LEU A 320 30.52 -17.39 -31.40
N SER A 321 30.77 -18.60 -31.91
CA SER A 321 30.02 -19.15 -33.04
C SER A 321 28.53 -19.29 -32.68
N LYS A 322 27.67 -19.41 -33.68
CA LYS A 322 26.24 -19.64 -33.49
C LYS A 322 25.96 -20.89 -32.64
N GLU A 323 26.74 -21.94 -32.82
CA GLU A 323 26.61 -23.20 -32.09
C GLU A 323 27.01 -23.06 -30.63
N GLU A 324 28.11 -22.36 -30.35
CA GLU A 324 28.55 -22.08 -28.99
C GLU A 324 27.56 -21.18 -28.24
N ALA A 325 27.03 -20.13 -28.88
CA ALA A 325 26.02 -19.28 -28.32
C ALA A 325 24.71 -20.04 -28.03
N LEU A 326 24.30 -20.96 -28.91
CA LEU A 326 23.14 -21.81 -28.66
C LEU A 326 23.38 -22.77 -27.50
N LYS A 327 24.58 -23.35 -27.38
CA LYS A 327 24.95 -24.22 -26.27
C LYS A 327 24.90 -23.47 -24.94
N GLU A 328 25.45 -22.25 -24.90
CA GLU A 328 25.41 -21.40 -23.69
C GLU A 328 23.98 -21.00 -23.31
N THR A 329 23.16 -20.64 -24.32
CA THR A 329 21.73 -20.32 -24.09
C THR A 329 20.97 -21.52 -23.51
N LYS A 330 21.18 -22.74 -24.02
CA LYS A 330 20.55 -23.95 -23.47
C LYS A 330 21.00 -24.25 -22.05
N LYS A 331 22.32 -24.11 -21.78
CA LYS A 331 22.87 -24.29 -20.43
C LYS A 331 22.21 -23.34 -19.43
N LEU A 332 22.21 -22.02 -19.71
CA LEU A 332 21.58 -21.03 -18.86
C LEU A 332 20.06 -21.25 -18.69
N THR A 333 19.37 -21.74 -19.74
CA THR A 333 17.96 -22.10 -19.66
C THR A 333 17.71 -23.23 -18.67
N GLY A 334 18.57 -24.25 -18.65
CA GLY A 334 18.52 -25.33 -17.66
C GLY A 334 18.77 -24.83 -16.25
N GLU A 335 19.85 -24.06 -16.03
CA GLU A 335 20.19 -23.50 -14.73
C GLU A 335 19.07 -22.60 -14.17
N ILE A 336 18.41 -21.79 -15.00
CA ILE A 336 17.26 -20.97 -14.61
C ILE A 336 16.06 -21.84 -14.22
N ALA A 337 15.79 -22.94 -14.97
CA ALA A 337 14.68 -23.83 -14.68
C ALA A 337 14.90 -24.58 -13.36
N ASP A 338 16.10 -25.10 -13.13
CA ASP A 338 16.47 -25.81 -11.89
C ASP A 338 16.35 -24.89 -10.67
N PHE A 339 16.94 -23.69 -10.75
CA PHE A 339 16.87 -22.74 -9.66
C PHE A 339 15.44 -22.23 -9.39
N ARG A 340 14.61 -22.04 -10.42
CA ARG A 340 13.19 -21.72 -10.26
C ARG A 340 12.45 -22.82 -9.52
N SER A 341 12.69 -24.09 -9.86
CA SER A 341 12.08 -25.24 -9.18
C SER A 341 12.44 -25.29 -7.69
N GLU A 342 13.71 -24.99 -7.36
CA GLU A 342 14.17 -24.88 -5.97
C GLU A 342 13.44 -23.75 -5.22
N MET A 343 13.33 -22.58 -5.85
CA MET A 343 12.62 -21.43 -5.27
C MET A 343 11.12 -21.72 -5.04
N GLU A 344 10.45 -22.39 -5.98
CA GLU A 344 9.02 -22.75 -5.88
C GLU A 344 8.73 -23.74 -4.75
N ALA A 345 9.69 -24.60 -4.40
CA ALA A 345 9.59 -25.53 -3.29
C ALA A 345 9.74 -24.87 -1.91
N PHE A 346 10.21 -23.62 -1.85
CA PHE A 346 10.43 -22.92 -0.58
C PHE A 346 9.10 -22.45 0.04
N ASP A 347 8.90 -22.79 1.32
CA ASP A 347 7.73 -22.37 2.11
C ASP A 347 7.93 -20.97 2.70
N LYS A 348 7.29 -19.97 2.09
CA LYS A 348 7.35 -18.57 2.49
C LYS A 348 6.47 -18.31 3.71
N LYS A 349 7.05 -17.79 4.80
CA LYS A 349 6.35 -17.54 6.07
C LYS A 349 6.34 -16.07 6.47
N THR A 350 7.32 -15.30 6.03
CA THR A 350 7.50 -13.89 6.41
C THR A 350 7.35 -12.97 5.20
N ILE A 351 7.13 -11.70 5.45
CA ILE A 351 7.17 -10.68 4.38
C ILE A 351 8.58 -10.63 3.76
N THR A 352 9.62 -10.80 4.56
CA THR A 352 11.00 -10.90 4.06
C THR A 352 11.16 -12.08 3.08
N ASP A 353 10.60 -13.26 3.38
CA ASP A 353 10.61 -14.39 2.45
C ASP A 353 9.85 -14.07 1.15
N LEU A 354 8.66 -13.47 1.27
CA LEU A 354 7.87 -13.08 0.12
C LEU A 354 8.63 -12.12 -0.79
N GLU A 355 9.24 -11.08 -0.22
CA GLU A 355 9.98 -10.07 -0.98
C GLU A 355 11.29 -10.64 -1.57
N ALA A 356 12.01 -11.50 -0.85
CA ALA A 356 13.18 -12.21 -1.37
C ALA A 356 12.82 -13.13 -2.55
N TYR A 357 11.72 -13.87 -2.40
CA TYR A 357 11.18 -14.72 -3.46
C TYR A 357 10.79 -13.89 -4.68
N ILE A 358 10.07 -12.78 -4.49
CA ILE A 358 9.72 -11.83 -5.56
C ILE A 358 10.99 -11.34 -6.26
N ALA A 359 11.96 -10.84 -5.51
CA ALA A 359 13.19 -10.29 -6.05
C ALA A 359 13.98 -11.32 -6.88
N ALA A 360 14.10 -12.55 -6.40
CA ALA A 360 14.78 -13.63 -7.14
C ALA A 360 14.01 -14.02 -8.40
N ASN A 361 12.68 -14.22 -8.32
CA ASN A 361 11.85 -14.60 -9.46
C ASN A 361 11.73 -13.53 -10.55
N GLU A 362 11.73 -12.25 -10.19
CA GLU A 362 11.81 -11.14 -11.16
C GLU A 362 13.09 -11.27 -11.99
N ARG A 363 14.22 -11.50 -11.33
CA ARG A 363 15.53 -11.67 -12.00
C ARG A 363 15.58 -12.90 -12.87
N LEU A 364 15.00 -14.02 -12.43
CA LEU A 364 14.86 -15.23 -13.25
C LEU A 364 13.98 -15.00 -14.48
N THR A 365 12.91 -14.21 -14.34
CA THR A 365 12.01 -13.87 -15.45
C THR A 365 12.72 -12.99 -16.46
N GLU A 366 13.45 -11.95 -16.01
CA GLU A 366 14.27 -11.09 -16.87
C GLU A 366 15.38 -11.90 -17.58
N ALA A 367 16.03 -12.82 -16.86
CA ALA A 367 17.03 -13.73 -17.48
C ALA A 367 16.40 -14.57 -18.58
N LYS A 368 15.23 -15.17 -18.34
CA LYS A 368 14.51 -15.97 -19.33
C LYS A 368 14.08 -15.14 -20.55
N GLU A 369 13.54 -13.94 -20.33
CA GLU A 369 13.17 -13.02 -21.42
C GLU A 369 14.40 -12.64 -22.26
N SER A 370 15.54 -12.37 -21.60
CA SER A 370 16.80 -12.08 -22.29
C SER A 370 17.31 -13.28 -23.11
N LEU A 371 17.19 -14.51 -22.60
CA LEU A 371 17.56 -15.71 -23.37
C LEU A 371 16.65 -15.91 -24.58
N ALA A 372 15.35 -15.62 -24.46
CA ALA A 372 14.43 -15.66 -25.60
C ALA A 372 14.83 -14.65 -26.69
N GLN A 373 15.21 -13.43 -26.28
CA GLN A 373 15.74 -12.41 -27.20
C GLN A 373 17.06 -12.86 -27.85
N ALA A 374 17.96 -13.49 -27.10
CA ALA A 374 19.22 -14.01 -27.65
C ALA A 374 18.96 -15.07 -28.73
N LEU A 375 18.03 -16.00 -28.51
CA LEU A 375 17.60 -16.99 -29.49
C LEU A 375 17.00 -16.36 -30.74
N GLU A 376 16.19 -15.32 -30.59
CA GLU A 376 15.64 -14.58 -31.73
C GLU A 376 16.73 -13.89 -32.55
N LEU A 377 17.70 -13.28 -31.89
CA LEU A 377 18.85 -12.65 -32.55
C LEU A 377 19.73 -13.64 -33.29
N LEU A 378 19.96 -14.85 -32.74
CA LEU A 378 20.68 -15.93 -33.40
C LEU A 378 20.03 -16.40 -34.71
N ASN A 379 18.70 -16.28 -34.80
CA ASN A 379 17.95 -16.69 -35.98
C ASN A 379 17.84 -15.60 -37.06
N LYS A 380 17.84 -14.31 -36.66
CA LYS A 380 17.51 -13.18 -37.56
C LYS A 380 18.74 -12.39 -38.05
N THR A 381 19.84 -12.36 -37.30
CA THR A 381 20.96 -11.46 -37.62
C THR A 381 22.32 -12.04 -37.29
N ASN A 382 23.36 -11.62 -38.05
CA ASN A 382 24.77 -11.85 -37.70
C ASN A 382 25.33 -10.81 -36.70
N LYS A 383 24.46 -10.09 -35.93
CA LYS A 383 24.89 -9.06 -34.98
C LYS A 383 25.28 -9.69 -33.65
N THR A 384 26.57 -9.99 -33.51
CA THR A 384 27.19 -10.64 -32.36
C THR A 384 27.17 -9.76 -31.10
N ASP A 385 27.22 -8.43 -31.23
CA ASP A 385 27.27 -7.46 -30.12
C ASP A 385 25.99 -7.46 -29.26
N ARG A 386 24.79 -7.40 -29.91
CA ARG A 386 23.51 -7.49 -29.19
C ARG A 386 23.33 -8.83 -28.51
N MET A 387 23.69 -9.91 -29.17
CA MET A 387 23.61 -11.27 -28.62
C MET A 387 24.52 -11.40 -27.39
N ALA A 388 25.78 -10.94 -27.46
CA ALA A 388 26.72 -10.96 -26.35
C ALA A 388 26.17 -10.21 -25.13
N ARG A 389 25.62 -9.02 -25.33
CA ARG A 389 24.99 -8.24 -24.25
C ARG A 389 23.79 -8.93 -23.63
N THR A 390 22.93 -9.55 -24.45
CA THR A 390 21.73 -10.23 -23.99
C THR A 390 22.08 -11.50 -23.19
N LEU A 391 23.08 -12.27 -23.63
CA LEU A 391 23.58 -13.44 -22.89
C LEU A 391 24.27 -13.02 -21.58
N ALA A 392 25.10 -11.96 -21.61
CA ALA A 392 25.75 -11.41 -20.42
C ALA A 392 24.70 -10.99 -19.38
N TYR A 393 23.66 -10.25 -19.81
CA TYR A 393 22.59 -9.82 -18.94
C TYR A 393 21.84 -11.00 -18.32
N ALA A 394 21.50 -12.02 -19.11
CA ALA A 394 20.82 -13.23 -18.61
C ALA A 394 21.65 -13.96 -17.54
N SER A 395 22.95 -14.15 -17.81
CA SER A 395 23.87 -14.79 -16.85
C SER A 395 24.00 -13.98 -15.54
N GLU A 396 24.18 -12.66 -15.64
CA GLU A 396 24.30 -11.81 -14.44
C GLU A 396 22.96 -11.69 -13.66
N ARG A 397 21.81 -11.76 -14.36
CA ARG A 397 20.49 -11.84 -13.68
C ARG A 397 20.33 -13.14 -12.92
N LEU A 398 20.77 -14.28 -13.45
CA LEU A 398 20.77 -15.55 -12.71
C LEU A 398 21.66 -15.46 -11.46
N ASN A 399 22.88 -14.92 -11.59
CA ASN A 399 23.78 -14.70 -10.45
C ASN A 399 23.13 -13.77 -9.39
N SER A 400 22.49 -12.70 -9.82
CA SER A 400 21.75 -11.79 -8.92
C SER A 400 20.56 -12.47 -8.25
N ALA A 401 19.81 -13.36 -8.96
CA ALA A 401 18.71 -14.12 -8.37
C ALA A 401 19.20 -15.03 -7.24
N ASN A 402 20.31 -15.75 -7.45
CA ASN A 402 20.95 -16.57 -6.41
C ASN A 402 21.35 -15.73 -5.19
N SER A 403 21.91 -14.53 -5.40
CA SER A 403 22.27 -13.63 -4.30
C SER A 403 21.06 -13.19 -3.48
N TRP A 404 19.92 -12.87 -4.12
CA TRP A 404 18.69 -12.49 -3.42
C TRP A 404 18.04 -13.65 -2.67
N ALA A 405 18.18 -14.88 -3.13
CA ALA A 405 17.68 -16.06 -2.43
C ALA A 405 18.33 -16.26 -1.04
N THR A 406 19.50 -15.67 -0.78
CA THR A 406 20.16 -15.71 0.55
C THR A 406 19.35 -15.02 1.65
N PHE A 407 18.33 -14.23 1.29
CA PHE A 407 17.38 -13.64 2.26
C PHE A 407 16.25 -14.60 2.67
N LEU A 408 16.06 -15.72 1.97
CA LEU A 408 15.04 -16.70 2.34
C LEU A 408 15.36 -17.37 3.68
N GLY A 409 14.32 -17.63 4.47
CA GLY A 409 14.45 -18.28 5.78
C GLY A 409 15.02 -17.37 6.87
N LYS A 410 15.11 -16.06 6.64
CA LYS A 410 15.51 -15.12 7.67
C LYS A 410 14.40 -14.90 8.70
N SER A 411 14.81 -14.50 9.91
CA SER A 411 13.88 -14.25 11.00
C SER A 411 12.90 -13.11 10.66
N GLY A 412 11.66 -13.24 11.15
CA GLY A 412 10.62 -12.25 10.91
C GLY A 412 9.25 -12.72 11.39
N LYS A 413 8.31 -11.80 11.41
CA LYS A 413 6.93 -12.06 11.77
C LYS A 413 6.24 -12.92 10.72
N ALA A 414 5.56 -13.99 11.16
CA ALA A 414 4.88 -14.90 10.26
C ALA A 414 3.51 -14.37 9.80
N PHE A 415 3.21 -14.59 8.52
CA PHE A 415 1.96 -14.21 7.86
C PHE A 415 1.33 -15.40 7.13
N ASN A 416 0.02 -15.31 6.93
CA ASN A 416 -0.68 -16.27 6.08
C ASN A 416 -0.47 -15.89 4.61
N LEU A 417 0.51 -16.54 3.97
CA LEU A 417 0.92 -16.33 2.59
C LEU A 417 0.44 -17.46 1.65
N ASN A 418 -0.70 -18.08 1.95
CA ASN A 418 -1.23 -19.14 1.11
C ASN A 418 -1.65 -18.62 -0.29
N LYS A 419 -1.81 -19.54 -1.25
CA LYS A 419 -2.10 -19.21 -2.65
C LYS A 419 -3.39 -18.41 -2.84
N ASP A 420 -4.44 -18.66 -2.05
CA ASP A 420 -5.71 -17.94 -2.17
C ASP A 420 -5.59 -16.49 -1.70
N VAL A 421 -4.86 -16.26 -0.62
CA VAL A 421 -4.56 -14.92 -0.10
C VAL A 421 -3.67 -14.16 -1.09
N LEU A 422 -2.60 -14.77 -1.59
CA LEU A 422 -1.72 -14.16 -2.59
C LEU A 422 -2.48 -13.83 -3.88
N LYS A 423 -3.35 -14.73 -4.38
CA LYS A 423 -4.21 -14.48 -5.53
C LYS A 423 -5.08 -13.25 -5.33
N LYS A 424 -5.76 -13.17 -4.18
CA LYS A 424 -6.63 -12.04 -3.85
C LYS A 424 -5.84 -10.73 -3.71
N SER A 425 -4.66 -10.77 -3.10
CA SER A 425 -3.77 -9.62 -2.96
C SER A 425 -3.31 -9.09 -4.31
N CYS A 426 -2.93 -10.00 -5.24
CA CYS A 426 -2.61 -9.65 -6.62
C CYS A 426 -3.79 -8.99 -7.33
N GLN A 427 -5.00 -9.58 -7.26
CA GLN A 427 -6.20 -9.03 -7.88
C GLN A 427 -6.53 -7.62 -7.36
N ASN A 428 -6.40 -7.41 -6.06
CA ASN A 428 -6.59 -6.09 -5.44
C ASN A 428 -5.56 -5.09 -5.99
N LYS A 429 -4.29 -5.49 -6.05
CA LYS A 429 -3.21 -4.61 -6.52
C LYS A 429 -3.33 -4.26 -8.00
N ILE A 430 -3.74 -5.20 -8.86
CA ILE A 430 -4.08 -4.89 -10.27
C ILE A 430 -5.19 -3.83 -10.32
N SER A 431 -6.24 -4.01 -9.52
CA SER A 431 -7.36 -3.07 -9.51
C SER A 431 -6.96 -1.69 -9.02
N GLU A 432 -6.05 -1.60 -8.03
CA GLU A 432 -5.49 -0.32 -7.56
C GLU A 432 -4.64 0.36 -8.64
N ALA A 433 -3.80 -0.40 -9.35
CA ALA A 433 -2.97 0.12 -10.43
C ALA A 433 -3.84 0.62 -11.61
N ASP A 434 -4.88 -0.13 -11.97
CA ASP A 434 -5.79 0.25 -13.06
C ASP A 434 -6.65 1.45 -12.69
N GLU A 435 -7.15 1.53 -11.46
CA GLU A 435 -7.82 2.71 -10.92
C GLU A 435 -6.95 3.97 -11.06
N ARG A 436 -5.70 3.87 -10.63
CA ARG A 436 -4.76 4.98 -10.67
C ARG A 436 -4.44 5.39 -12.10
N LYS A 437 -4.26 4.41 -13.00
CA LYS A 437 -4.06 4.64 -14.44
C LYS A 437 -5.26 5.36 -15.06
N GLN A 438 -6.49 4.89 -14.81
CA GLN A 438 -7.71 5.52 -15.31
C GLN A 438 -7.83 6.97 -14.85
N TYR A 439 -7.40 7.26 -13.61
CA TYR A 439 -7.40 8.63 -13.10
C TYR A 439 -6.43 9.54 -13.87
N VAL A 440 -5.22 9.09 -14.14
CA VAL A 440 -4.22 9.87 -14.92
C VAL A 440 -4.67 10.04 -16.37
N GLU A 441 -5.31 9.03 -16.96
CA GLU A 441 -5.84 9.10 -18.33
C GLU A 441 -6.89 10.20 -18.54
N LEU A 442 -7.56 10.67 -17.47
CA LEU A 442 -8.45 11.84 -17.54
C LEU A 442 -7.71 13.14 -17.87
N TYR A 443 -6.43 13.25 -17.51
CA TYR A 443 -5.63 14.46 -17.69
C TYR A 443 -4.65 14.37 -18.85
N ILE A 444 -4.10 13.17 -19.11
CA ILE A 444 -3.09 12.91 -20.16
C ILE A 444 -3.48 11.65 -20.96
N PRO A 445 -4.51 11.71 -21.78
CA PRO A 445 -5.00 10.55 -22.52
C PRO A 445 -3.92 10.03 -23.49
N ASN A 446 -3.91 8.71 -23.71
CA ASN A 446 -3.04 7.99 -24.67
C ASN A 446 -1.53 8.09 -24.41
N THR A 447 -1.10 8.36 -23.17
CA THR A 447 0.33 8.45 -22.81
C THR A 447 0.82 7.28 -21.97
N LEU A 448 -0.07 6.41 -21.50
CA LEU A 448 0.21 5.37 -20.50
C LEU A 448 0.33 3.94 -21.08
N ASP A 449 0.67 3.78 -22.35
CA ASP A 449 0.75 2.46 -23.00
C ASP A 449 1.74 1.52 -22.31
N SER A 450 2.88 2.03 -21.84
CA SER A 450 3.87 1.24 -21.09
C SER A 450 3.28 0.71 -19.77
N ILE A 451 2.54 1.54 -19.05
CA ILE A 451 1.90 1.16 -17.78
C ILE A 451 0.78 0.17 -18.04
N LYS A 452 -0.05 0.40 -19.06
CA LYS A 452 -1.09 -0.54 -19.50
C LYS A 452 -0.49 -1.91 -19.83
N HIS A 453 0.66 -1.92 -20.51
CA HIS A 453 1.38 -3.16 -20.78
C HIS A 453 1.86 -3.85 -19.50
N THR A 454 2.38 -3.08 -18.53
CA THR A 454 2.83 -3.63 -17.24
C THR A 454 1.67 -4.20 -16.42
N ILE A 455 0.51 -3.53 -16.39
CA ILE A 455 -0.72 -4.07 -15.77
C ILE A 455 -1.17 -5.35 -16.49
N GLY A 456 -1.10 -5.37 -17.83
CA GLY A 456 -1.38 -6.58 -18.63
C GLY A 456 -0.44 -7.75 -18.31
N LYS A 457 0.85 -7.47 -18.10
CA LYS A 457 1.82 -8.49 -17.61
C LYS A 457 1.42 -9.04 -16.24
N ALA A 458 1.01 -8.18 -15.30
CA ALA A 458 0.53 -8.63 -13.99
C ALA A 458 -0.69 -9.55 -14.13
N GLY A 459 -1.64 -9.22 -15.01
CA GLY A 459 -2.79 -10.06 -15.32
C GLY A 459 -2.37 -11.42 -15.90
N ALA A 460 -1.40 -11.45 -16.82
CA ALA A 460 -0.86 -12.69 -17.36
C ALA A 460 -0.18 -13.57 -16.30
N GLU A 461 0.53 -12.98 -15.34
CA GLU A 461 1.11 -13.73 -14.21
C GLU A 461 0.03 -14.26 -13.25
N LEU A 462 -1.07 -13.52 -13.05
CA LEU A 462 -2.24 -13.99 -12.29
C LEU A 462 -2.86 -15.25 -12.93
N GLU A 463 -3.04 -15.25 -14.25
CA GLU A 463 -3.60 -16.39 -14.99
C GLU A 463 -2.69 -17.63 -14.96
N LYS A 464 -1.37 -17.44 -14.95
CA LYS A 464 -0.39 -18.51 -14.79
C LYS A 464 -0.30 -19.06 -13.37
N GLY A 465 -0.91 -18.40 -12.37
CA GLY A 465 -0.80 -18.77 -10.96
C GLY A 465 0.46 -18.24 -10.26
N ASN A 466 1.21 -17.34 -10.89
CA ASN A 466 2.41 -16.70 -10.35
C ASN A 466 2.02 -15.45 -9.53
N TYR A 467 1.33 -15.65 -8.41
CA TYR A 467 0.66 -14.58 -7.69
C TYR A 467 1.63 -13.57 -7.07
N GLU A 468 2.81 -14.01 -6.64
CA GLU A 468 3.85 -13.15 -6.08
C GLU A 468 4.43 -12.19 -7.14
N LEU A 469 4.73 -12.69 -8.34
CA LEU A 469 5.17 -11.86 -9.46
C LEU A 469 4.06 -10.91 -9.93
N CYS A 470 2.82 -11.40 -9.95
CA CYS A 470 1.67 -10.56 -10.24
C CYS A 470 1.58 -9.39 -9.24
N LEU A 471 1.63 -9.67 -7.93
CA LEU A 471 1.57 -8.67 -6.87
C LEU A 471 2.66 -7.61 -7.03
N SER A 472 3.90 -8.04 -7.26
CA SER A 472 5.03 -7.14 -7.46
C SER A 472 4.90 -6.30 -8.74
N THR A 473 4.54 -6.94 -9.87
CA THR A 473 4.39 -6.25 -11.15
C THR A 473 3.27 -5.20 -11.09
N ALA A 474 2.15 -5.53 -10.46
CA ALA A 474 1.05 -4.59 -10.25
C ALA A 474 1.42 -3.45 -9.28
N SER A 475 2.21 -3.75 -8.22
CA SER A 475 2.73 -2.72 -7.31
C SER A 475 3.65 -1.73 -8.02
N LYS A 476 4.53 -2.21 -8.88
CA LYS A 476 5.39 -1.35 -9.70
C LYS A 476 4.60 -0.53 -10.70
N ALA A 477 3.61 -1.13 -11.37
CA ALA A 477 2.73 -0.38 -12.29
C ALA A 477 1.99 0.75 -11.58
N LYS A 478 1.47 0.52 -10.36
CA LYS A 478 0.85 1.55 -9.54
C LYS A 478 1.85 2.64 -9.18
N ALA A 479 3.05 2.27 -8.75
CA ALA A 479 4.11 3.22 -8.40
C ALA A 479 4.56 4.07 -9.59
N ASP A 480 4.62 3.51 -10.80
CA ASP A 480 4.91 4.26 -12.04
C ASP A 480 3.85 5.35 -12.28
N VAL A 481 2.58 5.04 -12.07
CA VAL A 481 1.49 6.02 -12.20
C VAL A 481 1.56 7.07 -11.10
N ASP A 482 1.79 6.67 -9.85
CA ASP A 482 1.90 7.59 -8.71
C ASP A 482 3.10 8.53 -8.85
N MET A 483 4.19 8.07 -9.49
CA MET A 483 5.33 8.92 -9.86
C MET A 483 4.93 9.98 -10.88
N ILE A 484 4.21 9.60 -11.95
CA ILE A 484 3.71 10.55 -12.95
C ILE A 484 2.82 11.59 -12.29
N LEU A 485 1.89 11.19 -11.45
CA LEU A 485 1.04 12.10 -10.67
C LEU A 485 1.85 13.07 -9.81
N SER A 486 2.92 12.60 -9.20
CA SER A 486 3.78 13.40 -8.31
C SER A 486 4.44 14.60 -9.00
N VAL A 487 4.63 14.53 -10.31
CA VAL A 487 5.28 15.59 -11.11
C VAL A 487 4.32 16.28 -12.06
N PHE A 488 3.09 15.76 -12.21
CA PHE A 488 2.10 16.31 -13.14
C PHE A 488 1.64 17.71 -12.70
N GLY A 489 1.81 18.70 -13.56
CA GLY A 489 1.44 20.09 -13.26
C GLY A 489 2.36 20.81 -12.27
N VAL A 490 3.41 20.16 -11.78
CA VAL A 490 4.38 20.72 -10.84
C VAL A 490 5.57 21.33 -11.58
N ASP A 491 6.11 22.44 -11.09
CA ASP A 491 7.33 23.04 -11.63
C ASP A 491 8.54 22.15 -11.33
N ALA A 492 9.41 21.94 -12.32
CA ALA A 492 10.61 21.11 -12.17
C ALA A 492 11.52 21.56 -11.02
N ALA A 493 11.55 22.87 -10.69
CA ALA A 493 12.29 23.40 -9.55
C ALA A 493 11.79 22.85 -8.19
N GLN A 494 10.57 22.27 -8.13
CA GLN A 494 10.00 21.67 -6.92
C GLN A 494 10.29 20.16 -6.79
N TYR A 495 10.80 19.51 -7.83
CA TYR A 495 10.99 18.05 -7.81
C TYR A 495 11.94 17.60 -6.71
N GLN A 496 13.01 18.37 -6.46
CA GLN A 496 13.94 18.08 -5.37
C GLN A 496 13.25 18.08 -3.99
N ASN A 497 12.45 19.10 -3.72
CA ASN A 497 11.71 19.25 -2.48
C ASN A 497 10.66 18.12 -2.30
N ILE A 498 9.98 17.73 -3.39
CA ILE A 498 9.03 16.60 -3.38
C ILE A 498 9.77 15.29 -3.07
N ALA A 499 10.92 15.05 -3.71
CA ALA A 499 11.72 13.84 -3.48
C ALA A 499 12.19 13.74 -2.02
N GLU A 500 12.69 14.84 -1.43
CA GLU A 500 13.12 14.87 -0.03
C GLU A 500 11.97 14.57 0.94
N ARG A 501 10.80 15.19 0.74
CA ARG A 501 9.61 14.94 1.56
C ARG A 501 9.15 13.48 1.42
N LYS A 502 9.11 12.96 0.19
CA LYS A 502 8.71 11.58 -0.08
C LYS A 502 9.68 10.58 0.57
N LEU A 503 10.99 10.80 0.46
CA LEU A 503 12.00 10.00 1.15
C LEU A 503 11.83 10.00 2.67
N ALA A 504 11.46 11.14 3.27
CA ALA A 504 11.18 11.21 4.69
C ALA A 504 9.95 10.36 5.08
N ILE A 505 8.89 10.36 4.25
CA ILE A 505 7.69 9.53 4.46
C ILE A 505 8.02 8.04 4.31
N VAL A 506 8.77 7.68 3.25
CA VAL A 506 9.27 6.30 3.05
C VAL A 506 10.06 5.83 4.26
N LYS A 507 10.99 6.65 4.74
CA LYS A 507 11.79 6.38 5.93
C LYS A 507 10.91 6.07 7.14
N ASN A 508 9.92 6.91 7.40
CA ASN A 508 8.99 6.73 8.52
C ASN A 508 8.15 5.45 8.36
N ASN A 509 7.71 5.13 7.15
CA ASN A 509 6.97 3.91 6.88
C ASN A 509 7.81 2.65 7.16
N ILE A 510 9.07 2.62 6.70
CA ILE A 510 9.99 1.51 6.97
C ILE A 510 10.26 1.37 8.47
N ALA A 511 10.47 2.48 9.19
CA ALA A 511 10.65 2.47 10.64
C ALA A 511 9.43 1.87 11.36
N ARG A 512 8.22 2.24 10.94
CA ARG A 512 6.98 1.69 11.48
C ARG A 512 6.85 0.19 11.22
N GLN A 513 7.21 -0.29 10.03
CA GLN A 513 7.21 -1.72 9.72
C GLN A 513 8.23 -2.47 10.58
N ALA A 514 9.42 -1.91 10.76
CA ALA A 514 10.44 -2.49 11.64
C ALA A 514 9.97 -2.59 13.10
N ASP A 515 9.28 -1.58 13.63
CA ASP A 515 8.68 -1.60 14.97
C ASP A 515 7.60 -2.70 15.12
N LYS A 516 6.90 -3.05 14.03
CA LYS A 516 5.96 -4.20 13.99
C LYS A 516 6.67 -5.57 13.91
N GLY A 517 8.00 -5.61 13.83
CA GLY A 517 8.78 -6.82 13.61
C GLY A 517 8.79 -7.30 12.16
N ILE A 518 8.50 -6.39 11.21
CA ILE A 518 8.51 -6.64 9.76
C ILE A 518 9.64 -5.82 9.16
N PHE A 519 10.63 -6.47 8.57
CA PHE A 519 11.66 -5.74 7.83
C PHE A 519 11.40 -5.85 6.32
N PRO A 520 10.90 -4.79 5.64
CA PRO A 520 10.58 -4.81 4.22
C PRO A 520 11.88 -4.63 3.42
N ILE A 521 12.49 -5.73 2.98
CA ILE A 521 13.81 -5.72 2.31
C ILE A 521 13.78 -5.00 0.97
N LEU A 522 12.70 -5.14 0.18
CA LEU A 522 12.54 -4.40 -1.08
C LEU A 522 12.25 -2.93 -0.82
N GLY A 523 11.36 -2.64 0.13
CA GLY A 523 11.06 -1.27 0.53
C GLY A 523 12.30 -0.51 0.97
N TYR A 524 13.12 -1.12 1.85
CA TYR A 524 14.38 -0.51 2.30
C TYR A 524 15.41 -0.38 1.16
N SER A 525 15.54 -1.41 0.32
CA SER A 525 16.49 -1.40 -0.80
C SER A 525 16.19 -0.28 -1.78
N TYR A 526 14.94 -0.10 -2.16
CA TYR A 526 14.52 0.99 -3.05
C TYR A 526 14.64 2.36 -2.38
N TYR A 527 14.37 2.47 -1.07
CA TYR A 527 14.63 3.69 -0.31
C TYR A 527 16.10 4.10 -0.34
N GLU A 528 17.01 3.15 -0.07
CA GLU A 528 18.44 3.38 -0.10
C GLU A 528 18.89 3.87 -1.48
N TYR A 529 18.39 3.21 -2.54
CA TYR A 529 18.73 3.56 -3.90
C TYR A 529 18.18 4.94 -4.31
N ALA A 530 16.92 5.21 -3.99
CA ALA A 530 16.30 6.52 -4.22
C ALA A 530 17.09 7.64 -3.51
N ASN A 531 17.49 7.42 -2.26
CA ASN A 531 18.33 8.38 -1.51
C ASN A 531 19.71 8.60 -2.14
N SER A 532 20.28 7.58 -2.79
CA SER A 532 21.56 7.72 -3.50
C SER A 532 21.44 8.49 -4.82
N LEU A 533 20.26 8.51 -5.43
CA LEU A 533 19.99 9.17 -6.72
C LEU A 533 19.49 10.62 -6.59
N LYS A 534 19.00 11.02 -5.44
CA LYS A 534 18.26 12.28 -5.25
C LYS A 534 18.97 13.54 -5.76
N GLU A 535 20.32 13.60 -5.69
CA GLU A 535 21.11 14.74 -6.13
C GLU A 535 21.47 14.67 -7.62
N SER A 536 21.54 13.48 -8.21
CA SER A 536 22.02 13.26 -9.57
C SER A 536 20.90 12.96 -10.57
N ASP A 537 19.81 12.34 -10.11
CA ASP A 537 18.66 11.93 -10.93
C ASP A 537 17.37 11.92 -10.07
N VAL A 538 16.81 13.11 -9.91
CA VAL A 538 15.63 13.32 -9.05
C VAL A 538 14.40 12.58 -9.53
N LEU A 539 14.21 12.37 -10.85
CA LEU A 539 13.06 11.64 -11.38
C LEU A 539 13.14 10.15 -11.04
N SER A 540 14.32 9.55 -11.20
CA SER A 540 14.57 8.18 -10.74
C SER A 540 14.44 8.08 -9.21
N ALA A 541 14.88 9.07 -8.44
CA ALA A 541 14.71 9.08 -6.99
C ALA A 541 13.22 9.10 -6.59
N LEU A 542 12.39 9.87 -7.29
CA LEU A 542 10.94 9.87 -7.09
C LEU A 542 10.32 8.52 -7.41
N LEU A 543 10.69 7.91 -8.53
CA LEU A 543 10.19 6.60 -8.94
C LEU A 543 10.55 5.50 -7.92
N TYR A 544 11.82 5.43 -7.52
CA TYR A 544 12.25 4.43 -6.54
C TYR A 544 11.68 4.68 -5.14
N SER A 545 11.34 5.93 -4.81
CA SER A 545 10.59 6.25 -3.59
C SER A 545 9.17 5.69 -3.63
N GLU A 546 8.50 5.71 -4.79
CA GLU A 546 7.18 5.07 -4.95
C GLU A 546 7.30 3.54 -4.88
N TYR A 547 8.31 2.93 -5.51
CA TYR A 547 8.57 1.49 -5.35
C TYR A 547 8.80 1.12 -3.88
N ALA A 548 9.53 1.96 -3.14
CA ALA A 548 9.77 1.74 -1.73
C ALA A 548 8.49 1.81 -0.88
N LEU A 549 7.56 2.71 -1.20
CA LEU A 549 6.26 2.81 -0.53
C LEU A 549 5.38 1.60 -0.86
N GLU A 550 5.23 1.26 -2.14
CA GLU A 550 4.31 0.21 -2.58
C GLU A 550 4.78 -1.19 -2.16
N LEU A 551 6.08 -1.49 -2.27
CA LEU A 551 6.63 -2.78 -1.88
C LEU A 551 7.00 -2.86 -0.40
N GLY A 552 7.28 -1.72 0.25
CA GLY A 552 7.53 -1.68 1.70
C GLY A 552 6.28 -1.74 2.58
N ASN A 553 5.10 -1.92 1.99
CA ASN A 553 3.82 -1.93 2.71
C ASN A 553 2.92 -3.12 2.28
N LEU A 554 3.54 -4.22 1.86
CA LEU A 554 2.79 -5.40 1.41
C LEU A 554 2.05 -6.11 2.53
N ASP A 555 2.46 -5.94 3.79
CA ASP A 555 1.83 -6.55 4.96
C ASP A 555 0.35 -6.24 5.10
N ILE A 556 -0.13 -5.09 4.60
CA ILE A 556 -1.56 -4.71 4.65
C ILE A 556 -2.51 -5.70 3.94
N TYR A 557 -1.98 -6.55 3.05
CA TYR A 557 -2.73 -7.58 2.34
C TYR A 557 -2.78 -8.92 3.06
N PHE A 558 -2.01 -9.10 4.14
CA PHE A 558 -1.79 -10.38 4.79
C PHE A 558 -2.14 -10.34 6.27
N LYS A 559 -2.72 -11.43 6.77
CA LYS A 559 -2.98 -11.61 8.20
C LYS A 559 -1.81 -12.30 8.87
N GLU A 560 -1.51 -11.89 10.09
CA GLU A 560 -0.52 -12.57 10.91
C GLU A 560 -0.94 -14.03 11.18
N ALA A 561 0.03 -14.96 11.05
CA ALA A 561 -0.26 -16.39 11.20
C ALA A 561 -0.58 -16.79 12.65
N ASP A 562 0.06 -16.13 13.63
CA ASP A 562 0.02 -16.49 15.05
C ASP A 562 -0.97 -15.66 15.90
N LYS A 563 -1.74 -14.76 15.29
CA LYS A 563 -2.85 -14.19 16.05
C LYS A 563 -3.81 -15.35 16.33
N PRO A 564 -3.94 -15.80 17.61
CA PRO A 564 -5.05 -16.66 17.95
C PRO A 564 -6.25 -15.92 17.38
N LYS A 565 -7.06 -16.60 16.56
CA LYS A 565 -8.40 -16.09 16.27
C LYS A 565 -8.86 -15.63 17.64
N ARG A 566 -8.95 -14.31 17.89
CA ARG A 566 -9.77 -13.84 18.96
C ARG A 566 -11.05 -14.56 18.66
N GLN A 567 -11.26 -15.69 19.34
CA GLN A 567 -12.59 -16.15 19.52
C GLN A 567 -13.25 -14.86 19.97
N ILE A 568 -14.01 -14.24 19.07
CA ILE A 568 -15.16 -13.53 19.53
C ILE A 568 -15.78 -14.58 20.41
N ILE A 569 -15.49 -14.49 21.71
CA ILE A 569 -16.44 -14.86 22.69
C ILE A 569 -17.55 -13.81 22.43
N THR A 570 -18.30 -13.96 21.30
CA THR A 570 -19.69 -14.20 21.54
C THR A 570 -19.60 -15.26 22.61
N GLU A 571 -19.57 -14.85 23.90
CA GLU A 571 -20.38 -15.54 24.82
C GLU A 571 -21.67 -15.75 24.01
N ARG A 572 -21.74 -16.88 23.31
CA ARG A 572 -23.00 -17.59 23.24
C ARG A 572 -23.28 -17.72 24.71
N ILE A 573 -23.93 -16.68 25.23
CA ILE A 573 -24.75 -16.82 26.42
C ILE A 573 -25.46 -18.10 26.04
N ASP A 574 -24.95 -19.19 26.65
CA ASP A 574 -25.44 -20.52 26.29
C ASP A 574 -26.94 -20.33 26.33
N LYS A 575 -27.61 -20.43 25.16
CA LYS A 575 -29.05 -20.15 25.07
C LYS A 575 -29.79 -20.99 26.09
N LYS A 576 -29.16 -22.07 26.54
CA LYS A 576 -29.59 -22.93 27.61
C LYS A 576 -29.38 -22.25 28.97
N LEU A 577 -28.20 -21.70 29.24
CA LEU A 577 -27.91 -20.97 30.48
C LEU A 577 -28.76 -19.69 30.59
N PHE A 578 -28.93 -18.95 29.47
CA PHE A 578 -29.83 -17.79 29.43
C PHE A 578 -31.29 -18.17 29.66
N ARG A 579 -31.76 -19.28 29.07
CA ARG A 579 -33.12 -19.82 29.34
C ARG A 579 -33.28 -20.25 30.79
N GLU A 580 -32.31 -20.91 31.37
CA GLU A 580 -32.33 -21.37 32.77
C GLU A 580 -32.27 -20.18 33.72
N LEU A 581 -31.42 -19.19 33.52
CA LEU A 581 -31.38 -17.96 34.33
C LEU A 581 -32.63 -17.11 34.14
N PHE A 582 -33.13 -16.96 32.94
CA PHE A 582 -34.38 -16.24 32.65
C PHE A 582 -35.60 -16.98 33.21
N GLY A 583 -35.63 -18.32 33.14
CA GLY A 583 -36.63 -19.15 33.77
C GLY A 583 -36.60 -19.04 35.30
N ALA A 584 -35.43 -19.10 35.92
CA ALA A 584 -35.25 -18.89 37.36
C ALA A 584 -35.67 -17.48 37.82
N PHE A 585 -35.38 -16.46 37.02
CA PHE A 585 -35.82 -15.09 37.29
C PHE A 585 -37.33 -14.94 37.24
N ILE A 586 -38.01 -15.49 36.22
CA ILE A 586 -39.47 -15.46 36.09
C ILE A 586 -40.12 -16.24 37.23
N THR A 587 -39.63 -17.43 37.59
CA THR A 587 -40.14 -18.23 38.69
C THR A 587 -39.97 -17.53 40.04
N GLY A 588 -38.82 -16.85 40.27
CA GLY A 588 -38.56 -16.03 41.45
C GLY A 588 -39.54 -14.85 41.57
N VAL A 589 -39.78 -14.14 40.46
CA VAL A 589 -40.74 -13.01 40.42
C VAL A 589 -42.18 -13.52 40.68
N LEU A 590 -42.60 -14.62 40.08
CA LEU A 590 -43.91 -15.21 40.30
C LEU A 590 -44.08 -15.71 41.74
N ALA A 591 -43.08 -16.36 42.32
CA ALA A 591 -43.08 -16.78 43.73
C ALA A 591 -43.17 -15.57 44.68
N GLY A 592 -42.47 -14.49 44.40
CA GLY A 592 -42.54 -13.23 45.15
C GLY A 592 -43.93 -12.58 45.09
N ILE A 593 -44.57 -12.56 43.94
CA ILE A 593 -45.92 -12.04 43.73
C ILE A 593 -46.92 -12.92 44.50
N PHE A 594 -46.75 -14.24 44.44
CA PHE A 594 -47.61 -15.20 45.15
C PHE A 594 -47.46 -15.05 46.68
N ALA A 595 -46.27 -14.95 47.19
CA ALA A 595 -46.01 -14.72 48.62
C ALA A 595 -46.61 -13.38 49.08
N ALA A 596 -46.43 -12.29 48.32
CA ALA A 596 -47.04 -10.99 48.61
C ALA A 596 -48.57 -11.04 48.60
N TYR A 597 -49.18 -11.83 47.70
CA TYR A 597 -50.60 -12.03 47.64
C TYR A 597 -51.12 -12.76 48.91
N PHE A 598 -50.47 -13.84 49.38
CA PHE A 598 -50.87 -14.58 50.58
C PHE A 598 -50.67 -13.78 51.86
N ILE A 599 -49.58 -13.04 51.98
CA ILE A 599 -49.33 -12.16 53.12
C ILE A 599 -50.43 -11.10 53.20
N ASN A 600 -50.80 -10.49 52.08
CA ASN A 600 -51.86 -9.51 51.97
C ASN A 600 -53.25 -10.13 52.34
N LYS A 601 -53.54 -11.34 51.82
CA LYS A 601 -54.78 -12.06 52.12
C LYS A 601 -54.91 -12.37 53.61
N LYS A 602 -53.79 -12.81 54.24
CA LYS A 602 -53.73 -13.09 55.69
C LYS A 602 -53.92 -11.81 56.52
N TYR A 603 -53.33 -10.70 56.11
CA TYR A 603 -53.44 -9.39 56.76
C TYR A 603 -54.94 -8.91 56.71
N PHE A 604 -55.60 -9.02 55.58
CA PHE A 604 -57.02 -8.64 55.43
C PHE A 604 -57.98 -9.54 56.21
N THR A 605 -57.66 -10.83 56.26
CA THR A 605 -58.46 -11.78 57.03
C THR A 605 -58.37 -11.50 58.52
N ASN A 606 -57.19 -11.26 59.05
CA ASN A 606 -56.95 -10.87 60.45
C ASN A 606 -57.60 -9.52 60.78
N LYS A 607 -57.54 -8.52 59.87
CA LYS A 607 -58.21 -7.25 60.05
C LYS A 607 -59.75 -7.35 60.09
N LYS A 608 -60.35 -8.30 59.32
CA LYS A 608 -61.80 -8.61 59.42
C LYS A 608 -62.13 -9.28 60.70
N ILE A 609 -61.35 -10.25 61.21
CA ILE A 609 -61.54 -10.95 62.48
C ILE A 609 -61.46 -9.94 63.65
N ASN A 610 -60.44 -9.09 63.68
CA ASN A 610 -60.25 -8.08 64.72
C ASN A 610 -61.39 -7.04 64.70
N LYS A 611 -61.90 -6.61 63.54
CA LYS A 611 -63.06 -5.75 63.45
C LYS A 611 -64.37 -6.47 63.95
N LYS A 612 -64.48 -7.75 63.73
CA LYS A 612 -65.63 -8.57 64.21
C LYS A 612 -65.57 -8.73 65.74
N ASN A 613 -64.42 -8.98 66.30
CA ASN A 613 -64.14 -9.09 67.73
C ASN A 613 -64.31 -7.75 68.47
N ALA A 614 -63.93 -6.64 67.84
CA ALA A 614 -64.10 -5.29 68.39
C ALA A 614 -65.62 -4.88 68.39
N LYS A 615 -66.39 -5.32 67.41
CA LYS A 615 -67.85 -5.13 67.38
C LYS A 615 -68.60 -6.00 68.42
N LEU A 616 -68.08 -7.19 68.74
CA LEU A 616 -68.62 -8.05 69.79
C LEU A 616 -68.35 -7.55 71.22
N ARG A 617 -67.22 -6.86 71.42
CA ARG A 617 -66.84 -6.22 72.71
C ARG A 617 -67.62 -4.92 72.98
N LYS A 618 -68.28 -4.32 72.00
CA LYS A 618 -69.13 -3.11 72.19
C LYS A 618 -70.60 -3.45 72.40
N LYS A 619 -70.97 -4.76 72.38
CA LYS A 619 -72.32 -5.22 72.64
C LYS A 619 -72.46 -6.00 73.96
N LYS A 620 -71.42 -6.05 74.79
CA LYS A 620 -71.49 -6.40 76.19
C LYS A 620 -71.18 -5.06 76.92
#